data_6be601693838597d74ea242645234fb9
#
_entry.id   6be601693838597d74ea242645234fb9
#
_cell.length_a   1.000
_cell.length_b   1.000
_cell.length_c   1.000
_cell.angle_alpha   90.00
_cell.angle_beta   90.00
_cell.angle_gamma   90.00
#
_symmetry.space_group_name_H-M   'P 1'
#
loop_
_entity.id
_entity.type
_entity.pdbx_description
1 polymer ?
#
loop_
_entity_poly.entity_id
_entity_poly.type
_entity_poly.pdbx_seq_one_letter_code
_entity_poly.pdbx_strand_id
1 'polypeptide(L)'
;MKCLPASKLPLAHGTVLHDWHAEILAIRAFNRFLIQECADLAVAGLRSSTFVRRREGTEITNAEFQPFAIKEDVKIHMYCSEAPCGDASMELVMDAQEDATPWPVPPPAAALSQEVNGGDGTSDTSLLSLRGRSHFSLLGHIRLKPSRPDAPPTLSKSCTDKLALAQTTSLLSSLTSLLLTPRTAYLSTLILPASQHVLAATTRAFSASGRMSGVVSEISSRWESQGSGYSFQPLKIETVNREFAHSRRNVSSSKPPIASNLSAVYTPHFQETIIGGVLQGRKQFDPRGASRLCRKSLWRAVADVAALLAVPVLVKATMGVRYQDVKAGELLSGRRCVEEDMKGKDGPLRGWRRNEGEDGFRLD
;
A
#
# COMPACT_ATOMS: atom_id res chain seq x y z
N MET A 1 -12.94 5.00 12.52
CA MET A 1 -12.47 4.84 11.12
C MET A 1 -10.96 5.05 11.07
N LYS A 2 -10.23 4.22 10.31
CA LYS A 2 -8.77 4.32 10.16
C LYS A 2 -8.32 4.84 8.78
N CYS A 3 -9.15 5.66 8.15
CA CYS A 3 -8.85 6.32 6.86
C CYS A 3 -9.32 7.76 6.89
N LEU A 4 -8.60 8.63 6.19
CA LEU A 4 -8.97 10.04 6.02
C LEU A 4 -10.17 10.16 5.06
N PRO A 5 -11.24 10.88 5.42
CA PRO A 5 -12.34 11.17 4.50
C PRO A 5 -11.86 11.85 3.22
N ALA A 6 -12.51 11.56 2.09
CA ALA A 6 -12.17 12.17 0.80
C ALA A 6 -12.22 13.71 0.85
N SER A 7 -13.24 14.28 1.51
CA SER A 7 -13.40 15.72 1.69
C SER A 7 -12.27 16.40 2.47
N LYS A 8 -11.48 15.63 3.23
CA LYS A 8 -10.37 16.15 4.05
C LYS A 8 -8.99 15.96 3.39
N LEU A 9 -8.91 15.28 2.25
CA LEU A 9 -7.66 15.05 1.55
C LEU A 9 -6.92 16.36 1.19
N PRO A 10 -7.57 17.40 0.67
CA PRO A 10 -6.88 18.65 0.34
C PRO A 10 -6.21 19.33 1.54
N LEU A 11 -6.69 19.08 2.77
CA LEU A 11 -6.14 19.65 4.00
C LEU A 11 -4.93 18.88 4.54
N ALA A 12 -4.63 17.71 3.98
CA ALA A 12 -3.60 16.81 4.54
C ALA A 12 -2.17 17.32 4.34
N HIS A 13 -1.89 18.05 3.27
CA HIS A 13 -0.58 18.64 2.93
C HIS A 13 0.61 17.70 3.16
N GLY A 14 0.41 16.39 2.92
CA GLY A 14 1.42 15.35 3.13
C GLY A 14 1.75 15.02 4.59
N THR A 15 1.17 15.70 5.58
CA THR A 15 1.45 15.52 7.02
C THR A 15 0.48 14.56 7.70
N VAL A 16 -0.71 14.33 7.12
CA VAL A 16 -1.72 13.40 7.64
C VAL A 16 -1.68 12.09 6.88
N LEU A 17 -1.71 10.97 7.60
CA LEU A 17 -1.83 9.65 7.00
C LEU A 17 -3.24 9.47 6.43
N HIS A 18 -3.35 8.97 5.21
CA HIS A 18 -4.65 8.71 4.57
C HIS A 18 -5.24 7.37 4.96
N ASP A 19 -4.38 6.44 5.35
CA ASP A 19 -4.75 5.10 5.78
C ASP A 19 -3.80 4.67 6.89
N TRP A 20 -4.34 4.38 8.06
CA TRP A 20 -3.60 3.90 9.23
C TRP A 20 -4.11 2.54 9.73
N HIS A 21 -4.61 1.70 8.80
CA HIS A 21 -4.77 0.27 9.04
C HIS A 21 -3.42 -0.37 9.32
N ALA A 22 -3.40 -1.41 10.14
CA ALA A 22 -2.16 -2.02 10.63
C ALA A 22 -1.25 -2.49 9.49
N GLU A 23 -1.80 -3.14 8.46
CA GLU A 23 -1.05 -3.64 7.31
C GLU A 23 -0.37 -2.50 6.54
N ILE A 24 -1.08 -1.37 6.38
CA ILE A 24 -0.56 -0.22 5.64
C ILE A 24 0.48 0.53 6.47
N LEU A 25 0.28 0.62 7.79
CA LEU A 25 1.28 1.18 8.67
C LEU A 25 2.54 0.30 8.74
N ALA A 26 2.40 -1.03 8.76
CA ALA A 26 3.54 -1.94 8.72
C ALA A 26 4.39 -1.72 7.45
N ILE A 27 3.76 -1.63 6.28
CA ILE A 27 4.47 -1.32 5.02
C ILE A 27 5.15 0.06 5.09
N ARG A 28 4.48 1.08 5.64
CA ARG A 28 5.07 2.41 5.80
C ARG A 28 6.23 2.42 6.79
N ALA A 29 6.09 1.71 7.92
CA ALA A 29 7.14 1.55 8.91
C ALA A 29 8.36 0.82 8.33
N PHE A 30 8.12 -0.23 7.55
CA PHE A 30 9.16 -0.94 6.81
C PHE A 30 9.90 0.00 5.84
N ASN A 31 9.19 0.82 5.07
CA ASN A 31 9.83 1.82 4.20
C ASN A 31 10.66 2.83 4.99
N ARG A 32 10.15 3.32 6.13
CA ARG A 32 10.91 4.24 6.98
C ARG A 32 12.16 3.59 7.58
N PHE A 33 12.04 2.32 7.99
CA PHE A 33 13.17 1.52 8.44
C PHE A 33 14.23 1.38 7.35
N LEU A 34 13.85 0.99 6.13
CA LEU A 34 14.77 0.88 5.00
C LEU A 34 15.48 2.20 4.66
N ILE A 35 14.76 3.32 4.70
CA ILE A 35 15.37 4.65 4.47
C ILE A 35 16.43 4.93 5.55
N GLN A 36 16.19 4.53 6.81
CA GLN A 36 17.18 4.70 7.88
C GLN A 36 18.40 3.81 7.66
N GLU A 37 18.23 2.54 7.27
CA GLU A 37 19.33 1.64 6.91
C GLU A 37 20.17 2.23 5.75
N CYS A 38 19.50 2.83 4.74
CA CYS A 38 20.19 3.52 3.65
C CYS A 38 20.96 4.75 4.15
N ALA A 39 20.39 5.52 5.08
CA ALA A 39 21.07 6.68 5.67
C ALA A 39 22.33 6.27 6.44
N ASP A 40 22.23 5.22 7.25
CA ASP A 40 23.36 4.70 8.02
C ASP A 40 24.49 4.18 7.10
N LEU A 41 24.13 3.55 5.98
CA LEU A 41 25.09 3.13 4.96
C LEU A 41 25.64 4.29 4.10
N ALA A 42 24.89 5.40 3.99
CA ALA A 42 25.34 6.57 3.22
C ALA A 42 26.49 7.31 3.91
N VAL A 43 26.55 7.27 5.24
CA VAL A 43 27.65 7.86 6.01
C VAL A 43 28.91 7.00 5.86
N ALA A 44 29.93 7.55 5.24
CA ALA A 44 31.17 6.84 4.91
C ALA A 44 31.83 6.23 6.15
N GLY A 45 32.17 4.94 6.06
CA GLY A 45 33.05 4.24 7.03
C GLY A 45 32.37 3.85 8.35
N LEU A 46 31.05 4.03 8.53
CA LEU A 46 30.47 3.98 9.87
C LEU A 46 29.62 2.75 10.19
N ARG A 47 28.95 2.09 9.25
CA ARG A 47 28.06 0.95 9.60
C ARG A 47 27.89 -0.06 8.47
N SER A 48 27.74 -1.33 8.85
CA SER A 48 27.17 -2.36 8.01
C SER A 48 25.70 -2.54 8.41
N SER A 49 24.82 -2.79 7.44
CA SER A 49 23.44 -3.22 7.71
C SER A 49 23.33 -4.74 7.60
N THR A 50 22.50 -5.34 8.46
CA THR A 50 22.11 -6.75 8.35
C THR A 50 21.19 -6.98 7.16
N PHE A 51 20.41 -5.98 6.77
CA PHE A 51 19.29 -6.13 5.82
C PHE A 51 19.56 -5.50 4.45
N VAL A 52 20.31 -4.40 4.42
CA VAL A 52 20.53 -3.61 3.20
C VAL A 52 22.02 -3.62 2.85
N ARG A 53 22.33 -3.58 1.57
CA ARG A 53 23.69 -3.41 1.04
C ARG A 53 23.75 -2.28 0.04
N ARG A 54 24.91 -1.68 -0.14
CA ARG A 54 25.21 -0.88 -1.33
C ARG A 54 25.29 -1.79 -2.55
N ARG A 55 24.83 -1.30 -3.67
CA ARG A 55 25.04 -1.96 -4.97
C ARG A 55 26.38 -1.53 -5.54
N GLU A 56 27.04 -2.45 -6.24
CA GLU A 56 28.26 -2.16 -6.96
C GLU A 56 27.96 -1.38 -8.25
N GLY A 57 28.94 -0.63 -8.76
CA GLY A 57 28.76 0.14 -9.99
C GLY A 57 28.34 -0.69 -11.19
N THR A 58 28.77 -1.95 -11.26
CA THR A 58 28.43 -2.93 -12.30
C THR A 58 26.95 -3.39 -12.26
N GLU A 59 26.30 -3.26 -11.12
CA GLU A 59 24.89 -3.60 -10.94
C GLU A 59 23.94 -2.44 -11.31
N ILE A 60 24.48 -1.21 -11.38
CA ILE A 60 23.69 0.00 -11.59
C ILE A 60 23.57 0.28 -13.08
N THR A 61 22.36 0.44 -13.55
CA THR A 61 22.02 0.79 -14.94
C THR A 61 21.15 2.03 -14.98
N ASN A 62 20.90 2.58 -16.16
CA ASN A 62 19.94 3.69 -16.31
C ASN A 62 18.51 3.31 -15.90
N ALA A 63 18.11 2.06 -16.12
CA ALA A 63 16.79 1.57 -15.79
C ALA A 63 16.68 1.14 -14.30
N GLU A 64 17.76 0.63 -13.73
CA GLU A 64 17.86 0.19 -12.33
C GLU A 64 19.00 0.95 -11.62
N PHE A 65 18.76 2.24 -11.40
CA PHE A 65 19.71 3.25 -10.95
C PHE A 65 19.94 3.29 -9.43
N GLN A 66 19.19 2.56 -8.67
CA GLN A 66 19.17 2.66 -7.20
C GLN A 66 20.51 2.23 -6.59
N PRO A 67 21.04 3.00 -5.62
CA PRO A 67 22.33 2.71 -5.00
C PRO A 67 22.30 1.58 -3.97
N PHE A 68 21.10 1.14 -3.55
CA PHE A 68 20.96 0.13 -2.52
C PHE A 68 20.04 -1.03 -2.97
N ALA A 69 20.25 -2.18 -2.31
CA ALA A 69 19.39 -3.36 -2.43
C ALA A 69 19.16 -3.97 -1.04
N ILE A 70 18.02 -4.62 -0.82
CA ILE A 70 17.89 -5.58 0.27
C ILE A 70 18.77 -6.79 -0.09
N LYS A 71 19.48 -7.37 0.89
CA LYS A 71 20.35 -8.52 0.65
C LYS A 71 19.56 -9.72 0.16
N GLU A 72 20.13 -10.54 -0.70
CA GLU A 72 19.46 -11.65 -1.38
C GLU A 72 19.02 -12.77 -0.41
N ASP A 73 19.72 -12.92 0.72
CA ASP A 73 19.42 -13.88 1.79
C ASP A 73 18.29 -13.40 2.72
N VAL A 74 17.88 -12.13 2.61
CA VAL A 74 16.78 -11.56 3.39
C VAL A 74 15.44 -11.84 2.72
N LYS A 75 14.55 -12.53 3.43
CA LYS A 75 13.17 -12.74 3.00
C LYS A 75 12.22 -11.92 3.85
N ILE A 76 11.23 -11.33 3.19
CA ILE A 76 10.25 -10.45 3.84
C ILE A 76 8.97 -11.23 4.07
N HIS A 77 8.56 -11.33 5.34
CA HIS A 77 7.31 -11.97 5.74
C HIS A 77 6.41 -10.96 6.44
N MET A 78 5.10 -11.07 6.23
CA MET A 78 4.10 -10.26 6.93
C MET A 78 3.13 -11.17 7.66
N TYR A 79 3.02 -11.01 8.98
CA TYR A 79 1.96 -11.62 9.76
C TYR A 79 0.80 -10.61 9.91
N CYS A 80 -0.41 -11.05 9.63
CA CYS A 80 -1.63 -10.31 9.89
C CYS A 80 -2.54 -11.14 10.79
N SER A 81 -2.92 -10.60 11.94
CA SER A 81 -3.84 -11.26 12.89
C SER A 81 -5.28 -11.36 12.39
N GLU A 82 -5.62 -10.60 11.39
CA GLU A 82 -6.91 -10.60 10.67
C GLU A 82 -6.64 -10.69 9.18
N ALA A 83 -7.53 -11.33 8.43
CA ALA A 83 -7.46 -11.33 6.97
C ALA A 83 -7.45 -9.87 6.42
N PRO A 84 -6.60 -9.56 5.43
CA PRO A 84 -6.58 -8.23 4.83
C PRO A 84 -7.97 -7.81 4.33
N CYS A 85 -8.43 -6.65 4.80
CA CYS A 85 -9.77 -6.17 4.42
C CYS A 85 -9.90 -6.02 2.90
N GLY A 86 -11.07 -6.33 2.37
CA GLY A 86 -11.38 -6.33 0.94
C GLY A 86 -11.63 -7.74 0.41
N ASP A 87 -11.29 -7.98 -0.84
CA ASP A 87 -11.65 -9.21 -1.54
C ASP A 87 -11.13 -10.49 -0.88
N ALA A 88 -9.94 -10.46 -0.28
CA ALA A 88 -9.37 -11.63 0.41
C ALA A 88 -10.06 -12.03 1.73
N SER A 89 -11.04 -11.25 2.19
CA SER A 89 -11.80 -11.52 3.42
C SER A 89 -13.32 -11.49 3.21
N MET A 90 -13.80 -11.49 1.96
CA MET A 90 -15.24 -11.34 1.70
C MET A 90 -16.04 -12.55 2.17
N GLU A 91 -15.52 -13.76 2.02
CA GLU A 91 -16.18 -14.97 2.49
C GLU A 91 -16.34 -14.97 4.03
N LEU A 92 -15.34 -14.53 4.77
CA LEU A 92 -15.44 -14.35 6.22
C LEU A 92 -16.50 -13.31 6.61
N VAL A 93 -16.71 -12.30 5.75
CA VAL A 93 -17.76 -11.31 5.92
C VAL A 93 -19.14 -11.91 5.62
N MET A 94 -19.24 -12.74 4.57
CA MET A 94 -20.47 -13.41 4.18
C MET A 94 -20.92 -14.37 5.28
N ASP A 95 -20.00 -15.22 5.76
CA ASP A 95 -20.28 -16.20 6.84
C ASP A 95 -20.72 -15.53 8.16
N ALA A 96 -20.37 -14.28 8.36
CA ALA A 96 -20.77 -13.50 9.53
C ALA A 96 -22.10 -12.74 9.37
N GLN A 97 -22.79 -12.88 8.23
CA GLN A 97 -24.10 -12.29 8.00
C GLN A 97 -25.21 -13.29 8.39
N GLU A 98 -26.34 -12.77 8.89
CA GLU A 98 -27.56 -13.57 9.13
C GLU A 98 -28.16 -14.08 7.82
N ASP A 99 -28.08 -13.26 6.76
CA ASP A 99 -28.46 -13.62 5.40
C ASP A 99 -27.31 -13.32 4.44
N ALA A 100 -26.65 -14.36 3.96
CA ALA A 100 -25.55 -14.30 3.00
C ALA A 100 -26.02 -14.54 1.55
N THR A 101 -27.32 -14.55 1.29
CA THR A 101 -27.87 -14.75 -0.07
C THR A 101 -27.34 -13.67 -1.02
N PRO A 102 -26.77 -14.04 -2.17
CA PRO A 102 -26.34 -13.06 -3.16
C PRO A 102 -27.48 -12.19 -3.65
N TRP A 103 -27.26 -10.91 -3.77
CA TRP A 103 -28.27 -10.01 -4.30
C TRP A 103 -28.43 -10.27 -5.81
N PRO A 104 -29.63 -10.58 -6.27
CA PRO A 104 -29.88 -10.95 -7.67
C PRO A 104 -29.76 -9.76 -8.64
N VAL A 105 -29.82 -8.54 -8.10
CA VAL A 105 -29.77 -7.30 -8.90
C VAL A 105 -28.39 -6.67 -8.79
N PRO A 106 -27.72 -6.35 -9.92
CA PRO A 106 -26.50 -5.55 -9.91
C PRO A 106 -26.77 -4.23 -9.16
N PRO A 107 -25.75 -3.66 -8.49
CA PRO A 107 -25.91 -2.36 -7.86
C PRO A 107 -26.40 -1.35 -8.91
N PRO A 108 -27.39 -0.50 -8.59
CA PRO A 108 -27.86 0.51 -9.53
C PRO A 108 -26.70 1.40 -9.98
N ALA A 109 -26.66 1.71 -11.26
CA ALA A 109 -25.62 2.59 -11.84
C ALA A 109 -25.45 3.89 -11.04
N ALA A 110 -26.53 4.42 -10.44
CA ALA A 110 -26.50 5.57 -9.53
C ALA A 110 -25.75 5.34 -8.21
N ALA A 111 -25.71 4.13 -7.66
CA ALA A 111 -24.87 3.82 -6.50
C ALA A 111 -23.38 3.76 -6.85
N LEU A 112 -23.08 3.69 -8.12
CA LEU A 112 -21.75 3.60 -8.73
C LEU A 112 -21.30 4.95 -9.31
N SER A 113 -22.27 5.84 -9.59
CA SER A 113 -22.08 7.14 -10.25
C SER A 113 -22.16 8.35 -9.31
N GLN A 114 -22.20 8.18 -7.99
CA GLN A 114 -21.99 9.32 -7.12
C GLN A 114 -20.58 9.85 -7.35
N GLU A 115 -20.50 10.87 -8.19
CA GLU A 115 -19.36 11.68 -8.59
C GLU A 115 -18.58 11.23 -9.85
N VAL A 116 -19.27 11.15 -10.99
CA VAL A 116 -18.63 11.43 -12.29
C VAL A 116 -19.43 12.52 -12.98
N ASN A 117 -19.13 13.75 -12.66
CA ASN A 117 -19.42 14.88 -13.55
C ASN A 117 -18.39 14.84 -14.68
N GLY A 118 -18.80 14.43 -15.85
CA GLY A 118 -18.01 14.59 -17.07
C GLY A 118 -18.07 13.41 -18.03
N GLY A 119 -19.07 13.38 -18.90
CA GLY A 119 -18.91 12.93 -20.28
C GLY A 119 -19.04 11.42 -20.57
N ASP A 120 -20.01 11.19 -21.37
CA ASP A 120 -20.24 10.03 -22.23
C ASP A 120 -20.84 8.76 -21.63
N GLY A 121 -22.06 8.50 -22.07
CA GLY A 121 -23.02 7.54 -21.56
C GLY A 121 -22.81 6.09 -21.96
N THR A 122 -21.64 5.50 -21.70
CA THR A 122 -21.47 4.04 -21.74
C THR A 122 -21.36 3.53 -20.31
N SER A 123 -22.42 2.96 -19.79
CA SER A 123 -22.45 2.28 -18.50
C SER A 123 -21.64 0.98 -18.53
N ASP A 124 -20.33 1.09 -18.56
CA ASP A 124 -19.45 -0.06 -18.41
C ASP A 124 -19.39 -0.45 -16.92
N THR A 125 -20.20 -1.42 -16.52
CA THR A 125 -20.22 -1.99 -15.16
C THR A 125 -18.88 -2.58 -14.74
N SER A 126 -17.93 -2.73 -15.66
CA SER A 126 -16.58 -3.27 -15.42
C SER A 126 -15.65 -2.33 -14.62
N LEU A 127 -15.99 -1.03 -14.50
CA LEU A 127 -15.15 -0.01 -13.86
C LEU A 127 -15.50 0.27 -12.38
N LEU A 128 -16.17 -0.65 -11.71
CA LEU A 128 -16.73 -0.42 -10.39
C LEU A 128 -15.70 -0.60 -9.27
N SER A 129 -15.44 0.47 -8.51
CA SER A 129 -14.90 0.33 -7.16
C SER A 129 -16.04 0.29 -6.14
N LEU A 130 -16.22 -0.86 -5.51
CA LEU A 130 -17.28 -1.06 -4.51
C LEU A 130 -16.86 -0.44 -3.17
N ARG A 131 -17.84 0.06 -2.41
CA ARG A 131 -17.56 0.60 -1.07
C ARG A 131 -17.68 -0.51 -0.01
N GLY A 132 -16.57 -0.75 0.68
CA GLY A 132 -16.54 -1.61 1.87
C GLY A 132 -17.11 -3.00 1.63
N ARG A 133 -18.17 -3.33 2.36
CA ARG A 133 -18.87 -4.62 2.29
C ARG A 133 -20.13 -4.58 1.41
N SER A 134 -20.44 -3.45 0.79
CA SER A 134 -21.57 -3.35 -0.13
C SER A 134 -21.43 -4.38 -1.23
N HIS A 135 -22.55 -5.00 -1.61
CA HIS A 135 -22.57 -6.04 -2.63
C HIS A 135 -21.48 -7.10 -2.42
N PHE A 136 -21.45 -7.68 -1.23
CA PHE A 136 -20.42 -8.64 -0.80
C PHE A 136 -20.33 -9.88 -1.70
N SER A 137 -21.42 -10.23 -2.42
CA SER A 137 -21.43 -11.31 -3.41
C SER A 137 -20.65 -11.00 -4.69
N LEU A 138 -20.34 -9.72 -4.98
CA LEU A 138 -19.50 -9.35 -6.11
C LEU A 138 -18.03 -9.46 -5.71
N LEU A 139 -17.39 -10.53 -6.11
CA LEU A 139 -16.02 -10.88 -5.79
C LEU A 139 -15.05 -10.43 -6.90
N GLY A 140 -13.75 -10.30 -6.59
CA GLY A 140 -12.71 -9.92 -7.55
C GLY A 140 -12.64 -8.42 -7.88
N HIS A 141 -13.41 -7.58 -7.22
CA HIS A 141 -13.45 -6.13 -7.48
C HIS A 141 -12.66 -5.30 -6.48
N ILE A 142 -12.20 -4.13 -6.92
CA ILE A 142 -11.61 -3.11 -6.05
C ILE A 142 -12.63 -2.65 -5.01
N ARG A 143 -12.17 -2.56 -3.76
CA ARG A 143 -13.02 -2.09 -2.66
C ARG A 143 -12.43 -0.88 -1.95
N LEU A 144 -13.24 0.18 -1.85
CA LEU A 144 -12.90 1.38 -1.10
C LEU A 144 -13.21 1.19 0.40
N LYS A 145 -12.40 1.78 1.25
CA LYS A 145 -12.67 1.88 2.69
C LYS A 145 -13.62 3.06 2.97
N PRO A 146 -14.34 3.07 4.09
CA PRO A 146 -14.40 2.04 5.13
C PRO A 146 -15.47 0.98 4.84
N SER A 147 -15.45 -0.10 5.62
CA SER A 147 -16.48 -1.15 5.54
C SER A 147 -17.84 -0.71 6.11
N ARG A 148 -17.86 0.34 6.95
CA ARG A 148 -19.06 0.84 7.62
C ARG A 148 -19.82 1.82 6.70
N PRO A 149 -21.12 1.63 6.49
CA PRO A 149 -21.94 2.49 5.62
C PRO A 149 -22.15 3.90 6.23
N ASP A 150 -22.15 4.01 7.56
CA ASP A 150 -22.36 5.25 8.31
C ASP A 150 -21.10 6.15 8.39
N ALA A 151 -19.95 5.66 7.97
CA ALA A 151 -18.73 6.44 7.98
C ALA A 151 -18.56 7.26 6.69
N PRO A 152 -17.92 8.45 6.75
CA PRO A 152 -17.67 9.25 5.55
C PRO A 152 -16.91 8.48 4.48
N PRO A 153 -17.19 8.69 3.17
CA PRO A 153 -16.51 8.03 2.08
C PRO A 153 -15.02 8.41 2.04
N THR A 154 -14.20 7.46 1.60
CA THR A 154 -12.77 7.68 1.37
C THR A 154 -12.37 7.16 -0.02
N LEU A 155 -11.24 7.60 -0.55
CA LEU A 155 -10.63 7.05 -1.76
C LEU A 155 -9.57 5.99 -1.42
N SER A 156 -9.43 5.59 -0.16
CA SER A 156 -8.49 4.56 0.25
C SER A 156 -8.99 3.17 -0.15
N LYS A 157 -8.17 2.45 -0.91
CA LYS A 157 -8.44 1.07 -1.34
C LYS A 157 -8.25 0.10 -0.19
N SER A 158 -8.82 -1.07 -0.32
CA SER A 158 -8.68 -2.15 0.66
C SER A 158 -7.21 -2.56 0.86
N CYS A 159 -6.92 -3.24 1.96
CA CYS A 159 -5.58 -3.81 2.19
C CYS A 159 -5.28 -4.90 1.18
N THR A 160 -6.27 -5.70 0.79
CA THR A 160 -6.16 -6.69 -0.29
C THR A 160 -5.69 -6.07 -1.61
N ASP A 161 -6.32 -4.97 -2.04
CA ASP A 161 -5.96 -4.31 -3.30
C ASP A 161 -4.55 -3.74 -3.27
N LYS A 162 -4.15 -3.18 -2.13
CA LYS A 162 -2.79 -2.64 -1.94
C LYS A 162 -1.72 -3.73 -1.89
N LEU A 163 -2.00 -4.86 -1.26
CA LEU A 163 -1.10 -6.02 -1.25
C LEU A 163 -1.02 -6.67 -2.64
N ALA A 164 -2.12 -6.74 -3.38
CA ALA A 164 -2.09 -7.21 -4.75
C ALA A 164 -1.23 -6.32 -5.65
N LEU A 165 -1.33 -5.00 -5.53
CA LEU A 165 -0.45 -4.06 -6.24
C LEU A 165 1.02 -4.26 -5.83
N ALA A 166 1.30 -4.52 -4.56
CA ALA A 166 2.66 -4.71 -4.06
C ALA A 166 3.36 -5.95 -4.63
N GLN A 167 2.64 -6.93 -5.16
CA GLN A 167 3.22 -8.08 -5.87
C GLN A 167 3.87 -7.69 -7.20
N THR A 168 3.60 -6.51 -7.71
CA THR A 168 4.17 -5.99 -8.97
C THR A 168 5.03 -4.76 -8.76
N THR A 169 4.69 -3.90 -7.81
CA THR A 169 5.43 -2.66 -7.49
C THR A 169 6.40 -2.80 -6.33
N SER A 170 6.55 -4.01 -5.76
CA SER A 170 7.24 -4.29 -4.50
C SER A 170 6.58 -3.60 -3.28
N LEU A 171 7.14 -3.82 -2.08
CA LEU A 171 6.70 -3.14 -0.85
C LEU A 171 7.21 -1.69 -0.75
N LEU A 172 8.11 -1.28 -1.65
CA LEU A 172 8.67 0.06 -1.63
C LEU A 172 7.62 1.11 -2.00
N SER A 173 7.63 2.22 -1.30
CA SER A 173 6.93 3.43 -1.74
C SER A 173 7.65 4.06 -2.95
N SER A 174 6.96 4.92 -3.69
CA SER A 174 7.61 5.66 -4.80
C SER A 174 8.88 6.41 -4.35
N LEU A 175 8.88 6.96 -3.14
CA LEU A 175 10.04 7.64 -2.58
C LEU A 175 11.18 6.68 -2.25
N THR A 176 10.87 5.56 -1.59
CA THR A 176 11.86 4.55 -1.19
C THR A 176 12.48 3.86 -2.40
N SER A 177 11.71 3.69 -3.49
CA SER A 177 12.21 3.12 -4.75
C SER A 177 13.16 4.05 -5.53
N LEU A 178 13.38 5.28 -5.07
CA LEU A 178 14.51 6.11 -5.53
C LEU A 178 15.85 5.65 -4.92
N LEU A 179 15.83 5.02 -3.77
CA LEU A 179 17.03 4.58 -3.05
C LEU A 179 17.32 3.08 -3.19
N LEU A 180 16.27 2.24 -3.16
CA LEU A 180 16.40 0.78 -3.21
C LEU A 180 15.79 0.21 -4.49
N THR A 181 16.50 -0.77 -5.08
CA THR A 181 15.95 -1.54 -6.19
C THR A 181 14.71 -2.33 -5.74
N PRO A 182 13.65 -2.39 -6.57
CA PRO A 182 12.47 -3.19 -6.25
C PRO A 182 12.74 -4.70 -6.27
N ARG A 183 13.77 -5.16 -6.98
CA ARG A 183 14.07 -6.57 -7.26
C ARG A 183 14.04 -7.48 -6.04
N THR A 184 14.57 -7.02 -4.91
CA THR A 184 14.67 -7.79 -3.66
C THR A 184 13.67 -7.34 -2.57
N ALA A 185 12.72 -6.45 -2.90
CA ALA A 185 11.83 -5.82 -1.93
C ALA A 185 10.37 -6.32 -2.00
N TYR A 186 10.17 -7.55 -2.43
CA TYR A 186 8.85 -8.17 -2.51
C TYR A 186 8.50 -8.95 -1.25
N LEU A 187 7.21 -9.00 -0.94
CA LEU A 187 6.68 -9.83 0.13
C LEU A 187 6.75 -11.31 -0.29
N SER A 188 7.52 -12.11 0.42
CA SER A 188 7.64 -13.54 0.14
C SER A 188 6.43 -14.32 0.66
N THR A 189 5.98 -14.00 1.89
CA THR A 189 4.91 -14.75 2.54
C THR A 189 4.00 -13.81 3.33
N LEU A 190 2.70 -14.01 3.17
CA LEU A 190 1.66 -13.47 4.06
C LEU A 190 1.20 -14.60 4.99
N ILE A 191 1.36 -14.40 6.30
CA ILE A 191 1.05 -15.39 7.33
C ILE A 191 -0.24 -14.97 8.02
N LEU A 192 -1.22 -15.87 8.07
CA LEU A 192 -2.53 -15.65 8.69
C LEU A 192 -2.82 -16.72 9.76
N PRO A 193 -3.61 -16.42 10.81
CA PRO A 193 -4.23 -17.45 11.60
C PRO A 193 -5.11 -18.34 10.71
N ALA A 194 -5.15 -19.63 10.96
CA ALA A 194 -5.96 -20.58 10.17
C ALA A 194 -7.45 -20.17 10.12
N SER A 195 -7.97 -19.61 11.20
CA SER A 195 -9.34 -19.06 11.30
C SER A 195 -9.61 -17.85 10.39
N GLN A 196 -8.56 -17.24 9.83
CA GLN A 196 -8.62 -16.05 8.98
C GLN A 196 -8.23 -16.34 7.54
N HIS A 197 -8.04 -17.61 7.21
CA HIS A 197 -7.67 -18.03 5.86
C HIS A 197 -8.82 -18.75 5.16
N VAL A 198 -9.30 -18.16 4.08
CA VAL A 198 -10.20 -18.81 3.12
C VAL A 198 -9.43 -18.97 1.81
N LEU A 199 -9.14 -20.21 1.44
CA LEU A 199 -8.30 -20.52 0.28
C LEU A 199 -8.85 -19.91 -1.01
N ALA A 200 -10.15 -20.02 -1.26
CA ALA A 200 -10.80 -19.45 -2.44
C ALA A 200 -10.60 -17.92 -2.53
N ALA A 201 -10.73 -17.21 -1.39
CA ALA A 201 -10.59 -15.77 -1.32
C ALA A 201 -9.15 -15.31 -1.59
N THR A 202 -8.18 -15.96 -0.97
CA THR A 202 -6.76 -15.61 -1.14
C THR A 202 -6.23 -16.01 -2.51
N THR A 203 -6.66 -17.14 -3.07
CA THR A 203 -6.36 -17.54 -4.46
C THR A 203 -6.90 -16.51 -5.44
N ARG A 204 -8.16 -16.15 -5.33
CA ARG A 204 -8.78 -15.10 -6.17
C ARG A 204 -8.04 -13.77 -6.08
N ALA A 205 -7.68 -13.34 -4.87
CA ALA A 205 -7.11 -12.03 -4.63
C ALA A 205 -5.64 -11.89 -5.04
N PHE A 206 -4.84 -12.95 -4.89
CA PHE A 206 -3.36 -12.83 -4.94
C PHE A 206 -2.68 -13.77 -5.93
N SER A 207 -3.33 -14.87 -6.35
CA SER A 207 -2.63 -15.87 -7.15
C SER A 207 -2.56 -15.51 -8.64
N ALA A 208 -1.61 -16.15 -9.31
CA ALA A 208 -1.48 -16.16 -10.75
C ALA A 208 -2.68 -16.77 -11.49
N SER A 209 -3.46 -17.64 -10.83
CA SER A 209 -4.70 -18.22 -11.35
C SER A 209 -5.95 -17.42 -10.95
N GLY A 210 -5.82 -16.38 -10.12
CA GLY A 210 -6.88 -15.48 -9.71
C GLY A 210 -6.89 -14.21 -10.56
N ARG A 211 -7.23 -13.07 -9.95
CA ARG A 211 -7.30 -11.78 -10.65
C ARG A 211 -5.95 -11.31 -11.24
N MET A 212 -4.83 -11.86 -10.77
CA MET A 212 -3.50 -11.56 -11.30
C MET A 212 -3.15 -12.34 -12.57
N SER A 213 -4.03 -13.21 -13.08
CA SER A 213 -3.77 -14.06 -14.25
C SER A 213 -3.37 -13.27 -15.51
N GLY A 214 -3.97 -12.09 -15.73
CA GLY A 214 -3.62 -11.23 -16.87
C GLY A 214 -2.22 -10.59 -16.80
N VAL A 215 -1.50 -10.72 -15.67
CA VAL A 215 -0.15 -10.13 -15.51
C VAL A 215 0.95 -11.13 -15.83
N VAL A 216 0.64 -12.44 -15.72
CA VAL A 216 1.65 -13.52 -15.60
C VAL A 216 2.45 -13.77 -16.87
N SER A 217 1.90 -13.49 -18.08
CA SER A 217 2.56 -13.89 -19.30
C SER A 217 3.28 -12.74 -20.04
N GLU A 218 2.54 -11.85 -20.66
CA GLU A 218 3.14 -10.83 -21.55
C GLU A 218 3.54 -9.56 -20.79
N ILE A 219 2.74 -9.16 -19.79
CA ILE A 219 2.93 -7.91 -19.06
C ILE A 219 4.16 -7.99 -18.16
N SER A 220 4.33 -9.08 -17.40
CA SER A 220 5.49 -9.26 -16.52
C SER A 220 6.79 -9.37 -17.32
N SER A 221 6.78 -10.13 -18.44
CA SER A 221 7.94 -10.24 -19.33
C SER A 221 8.36 -8.89 -19.93
N ARG A 222 7.38 -8.03 -20.23
CA ARG A 222 7.67 -6.66 -20.70
C ARG A 222 8.36 -5.83 -19.62
N TRP A 223 7.93 -5.89 -18.36
CA TRP A 223 8.60 -5.16 -17.26
C TRP A 223 10.02 -5.67 -17.04
N GLU A 224 10.22 -6.97 -17.09
CA GLU A 224 11.55 -7.59 -16.96
C GLU A 224 12.49 -7.16 -18.08
N SER A 225 12.00 -7.12 -19.33
CA SER A 225 12.79 -6.66 -20.48
C SER A 225 13.19 -5.19 -20.41
N GLN A 226 12.42 -4.35 -19.72
CA GLN A 226 12.77 -2.96 -19.45
C GLN A 226 13.93 -2.79 -18.44
N GLY A 227 14.32 -3.86 -17.75
CA GLY A 227 15.44 -3.87 -16.83
C GLY A 227 15.29 -2.98 -15.60
N SER A 228 14.06 -2.54 -15.28
CA SER A 228 13.76 -1.64 -14.15
C SER A 228 13.69 -2.34 -12.78
N GLY A 229 13.90 -3.65 -12.75
CA GLY A 229 13.84 -4.48 -11.55
C GLY A 229 12.42 -4.83 -11.09
N TYR A 230 11.38 -4.38 -11.77
CA TYR A 230 10.00 -4.76 -11.48
C TYR A 230 9.63 -6.07 -12.19
N SER A 231 8.88 -6.91 -11.47
CA SER A 231 8.33 -8.17 -11.99
C SER A 231 7.09 -8.56 -11.17
N PHE A 232 6.32 -9.52 -11.65
CA PHE A 232 5.26 -10.11 -10.83
C PHE A 232 5.85 -11.17 -9.90
N GLN A 233 5.77 -10.91 -8.59
CA GLN A 233 6.22 -11.82 -7.55
C GLN A 233 5.02 -12.27 -6.71
N PRO A 234 4.45 -13.46 -6.99
CA PRO A 234 3.31 -13.97 -6.24
C PRO A 234 3.71 -14.25 -4.80
N LEU A 235 2.98 -13.69 -3.85
CA LEU A 235 3.20 -13.97 -2.43
C LEU A 235 2.62 -15.35 -2.05
N LYS A 236 3.33 -16.06 -1.19
CA LYS A 236 2.85 -17.29 -0.58
C LYS A 236 1.92 -16.97 0.59
N ILE A 237 0.83 -17.74 0.73
CA ILE A 237 0.00 -17.70 1.94
C ILE A 237 0.40 -18.86 2.83
N GLU A 238 0.70 -18.57 4.08
CA GLU A 238 0.92 -19.58 5.12
C GLU A 238 -0.06 -19.36 6.28
N THR A 239 -0.44 -20.46 6.92
CA THR A 239 -1.33 -20.40 8.07
C THR A 239 -0.63 -20.87 9.34
N VAL A 240 -1.04 -20.29 10.45
CA VAL A 240 -0.58 -20.67 11.79
C VAL A 240 -1.79 -20.94 12.69
N ASN A 241 -1.68 -21.94 13.56
CA ASN A 241 -2.75 -22.27 14.52
C ASN A 241 -2.76 -21.34 15.74
N ARG A 242 -1.82 -20.39 15.79
CA ARG A 242 -1.71 -19.45 16.90
C ARG A 242 -2.47 -18.17 16.61
N GLU A 243 -3.47 -17.89 17.42
CA GLU A 243 -4.18 -16.61 17.41
C GLU A 243 -3.38 -15.53 18.15
N PHE A 244 -3.46 -14.31 17.64
CA PHE A 244 -2.90 -13.15 18.34
C PHE A 244 -3.66 -12.92 19.66
N ALA A 245 -2.93 -12.74 20.77
CA ALA A 245 -3.51 -12.63 22.10
C ALA A 245 -4.58 -11.54 22.23
N HIS A 246 -4.44 -10.44 21.47
CA HIS A 246 -5.39 -9.34 21.45
C HIS A 246 -6.27 -9.35 20.19
N SER A 247 -6.38 -10.46 19.48
CA SER A 247 -7.35 -10.61 18.39
C SER A 247 -8.78 -10.53 18.92
N ARG A 248 -9.70 -10.09 18.09
CA ARG A 248 -11.12 -10.05 18.41
C ARG A 248 -11.67 -11.39 18.90
N ARG A 249 -11.11 -12.48 18.40
CA ARG A 249 -11.53 -13.85 18.73
C ARG A 249 -11.04 -14.33 20.09
N ASN A 250 -9.87 -13.85 20.54
CA ASN A 250 -9.27 -14.23 21.82
C ASN A 250 -9.71 -13.36 22.99
N VAL A 251 -10.22 -12.15 22.73
CA VAL A 251 -10.70 -11.27 23.78
C VAL A 251 -12.07 -11.74 24.24
N SER A 252 -12.08 -12.60 25.27
CA SER A 252 -13.30 -12.96 26.00
C SER A 252 -13.72 -11.80 26.89
N SER A 253 -14.68 -11.00 26.47
CA SER A 253 -15.23 -9.95 27.30
C SER A 253 -16.76 -10.06 27.32
N SER A 254 -17.36 -9.76 28.47
CA SER A 254 -18.81 -9.64 28.65
C SER A 254 -19.42 -8.47 27.85
N LYS A 255 -18.58 -7.63 27.22
CA LYS A 255 -19.00 -6.48 26.40
C LYS A 255 -18.53 -6.67 24.96
N PRO A 256 -19.34 -6.32 23.97
CA PRO A 256 -18.94 -6.40 22.57
C PRO A 256 -17.72 -5.48 22.32
N PRO A 257 -16.73 -5.94 21.55
CA PRO A 257 -15.53 -5.15 21.25
C PRO A 257 -15.87 -3.91 20.44
N ILE A 258 -15.36 -2.75 20.87
CA ILE A 258 -15.53 -1.49 20.16
C ILE A 258 -14.33 -1.25 19.26
N ALA A 259 -14.60 -0.99 17.98
CA ALA A 259 -13.55 -0.68 17.01
C ALA A 259 -12.85 0.64 17.37
N SER A 260 -11.55 0.57 17.64
CA SER A 260 -10.71 1.75 17.88
C SER A 260 -10.22 2.36 16.56
N ASN A 261 -10.09 3.70 16.53
CA ASN A 261 -9.38 4.42 15.47
C ASN A 261 -7.88 4.62 15.77
N LEU A 262 -7.43 4.13 16.92
CA LEU A 262 -6.02 4.15 17.32
C LEU A 262 -5.23 3.06 16.60
N SER A 263 -4.01 3.38 16.22
CA SER A 263 -3.01 2.42 15.75
C SER A 263 -1.66 2.73 16.38
N ALA A 264 -0.89 1.69 16.70
CA ALA A 264 0.46 1.81 17.22
C ALA A 264 1.46 1.27 16.19
N VAL A 265 2.63 1.89 16.14
CA VAL A 265 3.76 1.48 15.30
C VAL A 265 4.98 1.34 16.18
N TYR A 266 5.72 0.28 15.96
CA TYR A 266 7.03 0.06 16.55
C TYR A 266 8.03 -0.32 15.45
N THR A 267 9.21 0.28 15.51
CA THR A 267 10.40 -0.09 14.74
C THR A 267 11.60 -0.03 15.67
N PRO A 268 12.76 -0.61 15.32
CA PRO A 268 13.98 -0.45 16.12
C PRO A 268 14.40 1.01 16.37
N HIS A 269 13.95 1.93 15.51
CA HIS A 269 14.37 3.34 15.57
C HIS A 269 13.35 4.27 16.21
N PHE A 270 12.07 3.89 16.25
CA PHE A 270 11.01 4.73 16.84
C PHE A 270 9.74 3.95 17.12
N GLN A 271 8.91 4.53 17.98
CA GLN A 271 7.54 4.09 18.19
C GLN A 271 6.59 5.31 18.16
N GLU A 272 5.41 5.11 17.59
CA GLU A 272 4.38 6.14 17.46
C GLU A 272 2.99 5.57 17.69
N THR A 273 2.12 6.36 18.31
CA THR A 273 0.68 6.06 18.38
C THR A 273 -0.07 7.07 17.51
N ILE A 274 -0.95 6.56 16.65
CA ILE A 274 -1.64 7.30 15.60
C ILE A 274 -3.14 7.31 15.89
N ILE A 275 -3.74 8.50 15.89
CA ILE A 275 -5.19 8.71 15.91
C ILE A 275 -5.54 9.76 14.87
N GLY A 276 -6.58 9.49 14.05
CA GLY A 276 -7.01 10.44 13.03
C GLY A 276 -5.97 10.72 11.95
N GLY A 277 -4.99 9.82 11.77
CA GLY A 277 -3.91 9.95 10.79
C GLY A 277 -2.74 10.82 11.24
N VAL A 278 -2.70 11.25 12.51
CA VAL A 278 -1.64 12.05 13.11
C VAL A 278 -1.20 11.44 14.45
N LEU A 279 -0.12 11.93 15.03
CA LEU A 279 0.34 11.51 16.36
C LEU A 279 -0.76 11.73 17.41
N GLN A 280 -0.91 10.78 18.31
CA GLN A 280 -1.84 10.88 19.44
C GLN A 280 -1.58 12.15 20.25
N GLY A 281 -2.66 12.83 20.67
CA GLY A 281 -2.58 14.08 21.41
C GLY A 281 -2.36 15.33 20.54
N ARG A 282 -2.27 15.18 19.23
CA ARG A 282 -2.14 16.30 18.30
C ARG A 282 -3.44 16.54 17.51
N LYS A 283 -3.69 17.79 17.15
CA LYS A 283 -4.82 18.15 16.29
C LYS A 283 -4.56 17.66 14.86
N GLN A 284 -5.59 17.12 14.24
CA GLN A 284 -5.54 16.79 12.81
C GLN A 284 -5.22 18.06 12.01
N PHE A 285 -4.34 17.96 11.01
CA PHE A 285 -3.83 19.04 10.18
C PHE A 285 -2.86 20.03 10.86
N ASP A 286 -2.51 19.85 12.14
CA ASP A 286 -1.37 20.54 12.75
C ASP A 286 -0.06 19.86 12.28
N PRO A 287 0.87 20.59 11.64
CA PRO A 287 2.14 20.02 11.18
C PRO A 287 2.95 19.33 12.29
N ARG A 288 2.81 19.77 13.54
CA ARG A 288 3.45 19.15 14.72
C ARG A 288 2.89 17.76 15.04
N GLY A 289 1.76 17.40 14.46
CA GLY A 289 1.15 16.07 14.54
C GLY A 289 1.62 15.12 13.45
N ALA A 290 2.51 15.54 12.57
CA ALA A 290 2.99 14.71 11.48
C ALA A 290 3.77 13.49 12.00
N SER A 291 3.30 12.29 11.62
CA SER A 291 4.01 11.04 11.86
C SER A 291 5.29 10.97 11.02
N ARG A 292 6.31 10.26 11.52
CA ARG A 292 7.49 9.87 10.71
C ARG A 292 7.12 9.06 9.48
N LEU A 293 5.92 8.50 9.46
CA LEU A 293 5.39 7.68 8.36
C LEU A 293 4.57 8.48 7.34
N CYS A 294 4.31 9.77 7.56
CA CYS A 294 3.57 10.59 6.61
C CYS A 294 4.40 10.84 5.34
N ARG A 295 3.75 11.25 4.25
CA ARG A 295 4.43 11.46 2.97
C ARG A 295 5.51 12.53 3.03
N LYS A 296 5.24 13.64 3.70
CA LYS A 296 6.21 14.74 3.85
C LYS A 296 7.44 14.31 4.64
N SER A 297 7.27 13.55 5.73
CA SER A 297 8.38 13.02 6.54
C SER A 297 9.22 11.98 5.79
N LEU A 298 8.58 11.10 5.00
CA LEU A 298 9.29 10.13 4.16
C LEU A 298 10.05 10.84 3.04
N TRP A 299 9.45 11.84 2.41
CA TRP A 299 10.12 12.61 1.35
C TRP A 299 11.37 13.31 1.89
N ARG A 300 11.26 14.01 3.01
CA ARG A 300 12.42 14.65 3.64
C ARG A 300 13.53 13.64 3.92
N ALA A 301 13.18 12.49 4.50
CA ALA A 301 14.18 11.47 4.81
C ALA A 301 14.88 10.90 3.56
N VAL A 302 14.18 10.73 2.46
CA VAL A 302 14.79 10.30 1.18
C VAL A 302 15.66 11.40 0.59
N ALA A 303 15.23 12.66 0.65
CA ALA A 303 16.03 13.80 0.19
C ALA A 303 17.34 13.95 1.01
N ASP A 304 17.24 13.75 2.34
CA ASP A 304 18.42 13.76 3.21
C ASP A 304 19.43 12.66 2.82
N VAL A 305 18.96 11.44 2.54
CA VAL A 305 19.83 10.34 2.07
C VAL A 305 20.43 10.65 0.70
N ALA A 306 19.63 11.20 -0.23
CA ALA A 306 20.13 11.58 -1.55
C ALA A 306 21.26 12.65 -1.44
N ALA A 307 21.09 13.61 -0.54
CA ALA A 307 22.12 14.62 -0.25
C ALA A 307 23.40 14.01 0.35
N LEU A 308 23.27 13.07 1.30
CA LEU A 308 24.42 12.34 1.89
C LEU A 308 25.18 11.51 0.85
N LEU A 309 24.48 10.91 -0.11
CA LEU A 309 25.09 10.15 -1.20
C LEU A 309 25.80 11.05 -2.21
N ALA A 310 25.44 12.32 -2.29
CA ALA A 310 25.93 13.31 -3.25
C ALA A 310 25.82 12.85 -4.72
N VAL A 311 24.82 12.01 -5.04
CA VAL A 311 24.53 11.54 -6.40
C VAL A 311 23.64 12.56 -7.09
N PRO A 312 24.13 13.33 -8.10
CA PRO A 312 23.39 14.48 -8.64
C PRO A 312 22.00 14.15 -9.17
N VAL A 313 21.82 13.00 -9.83
CA VAL A 313 20.53 12.58 -10.39
C VAL A 313 19.50 12.30 -9.29
N LEU A 314 19.91 11.71 -8.16
CA LEU A 314 19.02 11.46 -7.01
C LEU A 314 18.67 12.74 -6.27
N VAL A 315 19.66 13.61 -6.06
CA VAL A 315 19.43 14.94 -5.47
C VAL A 315 18.40 15.70 -6.29
N LYS A 316 18.60 15.79 -7.62
CA LYS A 316 17.66 16.46 -8.53
C LYS A 316 16.26 15.83 -8.47
N ALA A 317 16.17 14.50 -8.45
CA ALA A 317 14.88 13.79 -8.41
C ALA A 317 14.10 14.03 -7.10
N THR A 318 14.79 14.26 -5.99
CA THR A 318 14.17 14.52 -4.68
C THR A 318 13.90 15.99 -4.41
N MET A 319 14.47 16.92 -5.19
CA MET A 319 14.28 18.37 -5.06
C MET A 319 13.11 18.93 -5.85
N GLY A 320 12.13 18.10 -6.23
CA GLY A 320 10.91 18.56 -6.90
C GLY A 320 10.21 19.67 -6.11
N VAL A 321 9.60 20.63 -6.81
CA VAL A 321 8.88 21.74 -6.17
C VAL A 321 7.68 21.24 -5.35
N ARG A 322 7.02 20.17 -5.85
CA ARG A 322 5.86 19.55 -5.21
C ARG A 322 6.05 18.03 -5.18
N TYR A 323 5.38 17.37 -4.26
CA TYR A 323 5.41 15.92 -4.15
C TYR A 323 5.00 15.21 -5.45
N GLN A 324 4.01 15.75 -6.15
CA GLN A 324 3.59 15.22 -7.46
C GLN A 324 4.70 15.26 -8.51
N ASP A 325 5.55 16.29 -8.48
CA ASP A 325 6.66 16.43 -9.43
C ASP A 325 7.70 15.32 -9.21
N VAL A 326 8.00 15.00 -7.94
CA VAL A 326 8.88 13.86 -7.59
C VAL A 326 8.28 12.55 -8.11
N LYS A 327 6.98 12.33 -7.93
CA LYS A 327 6.30 11.11 -8.41
C LYS A 327 6.23 11.03 -9.94
N ALA A 328 6.15 12.16 -10.62
CA ALA A 328 6.16 12.25 -12.07
C ALA A 328 7.57 12.18 -12.67
N GLY A 329 8.61 12.26 -11.83
CA GLY A 329 10.01 12.26 -12.26
C GLY A 329 10.39 11.04 -13.09
N GLU A 330 11.37 11.22 -13.99
CA GLU A 330 11.81 10.21 -14.96
C GLU A 330 12.29 8.91 -14.29
N LEU A 331 13.01 9.02 -13.17
CA LEU A 331 13.52 7.87 -12.42
C LEU A 331 12.40 6.92 -11.93
N LEU A 332 11.18 7.40 -11.82
CA LEU A 332 10.03 6.59 -11.43
C LEU A 332 9.18 6.12 -12.64
N SER A 333 9.65 6.30 -13.86
CA SER A 333 8.92 5.90 -15.08
C SER A 333 8.62 4.41 -15.12
N GLY A 334 9.59 3.55 -14.81
CA GLY A 334 9.38 2.10 -14.74
C GLY A 334 8.29 1.71 -13.72
N ARG A 335 8.29 2.35 -12.54
CA ARG A 335 7.22 2.13 -11.56
C ARG A 335 5.86 2.61 -12.08
N ARG A 336 5.80 3.78 -12.73
CA ARG A 336 4.53 4.28 -13.28
C ARG A 336 3.99 3.36 -14.36
N CYS A 337 4.84 2.84 -15.24
CA CYS A 337 4.44 1.86 -16.25
C CYS A 337 3.75 0.65 -15.61
N VAL A 338 4.37 0.05 -14.59
CA VAL A 338 3.76 -1.06 -13.83
C VAL A 338 2.43 -0.67 -13.19
N GLU A 339 2.36 0.52 -12.58
CA GLU A 339 1.13 1.01 -11.95
C GLU A 339 0.01 1.29 -12.97
N GLU A 340 0.33 1.75 -14.16
CA GLU A 340 -0.61 2.00 -15.25
C GLU A 340 -1.16 0.69 -15.81
N ASP A 341 -0.31 -0.31 -16.05
CA ASP A 341 -0.74 -1.63 -16.47
C ASP A 341 -1.66 -2.30 -15.44
N MET A 342 -1.32 -2.18 -14.16
CA MET A 342 -2.12 -2.77 -13.08
C MET A 342 -3.47 -2.08 -12.87
N LYS A 343 -3.52 -0.76 -13.00
CA LYS A 343 -4.69 0.08 -12.67
C LYS A 343 -5.47 0.53 -13.91
N GLY A 344 -4.94 0.28 -15.08
CA GLY A 344 -5.55 0.63 -16.36
C GLY A 344 -6.86 -0.11 -16.61
N LYS A 345 -7.50 0.21 -17.74
CA LYS A 345 -8.81 -0.33 -18.13
C LYS A 345 -8.84 -1.87 -18.17
N ASP A 346 -7.77 -2.47 -18.65
CA ASP A 346 -7.64 -3.92 -18.83
C ASP A 346 -6.83 -4.57 -17.69
N GLY A 347 -6.37 -3.78 -16.74
CA GLY A 347 -5.54 -4.25 -15.64
C GLY A 347 -6.34 -4.97 -14.54
N PRO A 348 -5.68 -5.83 -13.75
CA PRO A 348 -6.31 -6.59 -12.67
C PRO A 348 -6.85 -5.73 -11.55
N LEU A 349 -6.41 -4.49 -11.46
CA LEU A 349 -6.87 -3.49 -10.49
C LEU A 349 -7.62 -2.34 -11.18
N ARG A 350 -8.31 -2.62 -12.29
CA ARG A 350 -9.20 -1.66 -12.95
C ARG A 350 -10.22 -1.10 -11.96
N GLY A 351 -10.57 0.18 -12.11
CA GLY A 351 -11.41 0.90 -11.14
C GLY A 351 -10.63 1.51 -9.97
N TRP A 352 -9.29 1.47 -10.00
CA TRP A 352 -8.46 2.15 -9.01
C TRP A 352 -8.55 3.68 -9.15
N ARG A 353 -9.36 4.32 -8.33
CA ARG A 353 -9.44 5.79 -8.30
C ARG A 353 -8.19 6.39 -7.65
N ARG A 354 -7.61 7.41 -8.25
CA ARG A 354 -6.54 8.19 -7.60
C ARG A 354 -7.10 9.05 -6.46
N ASN A 355 -6.27 9.33 -5.47
CA ASN A 355 -6.56 10.37 -4.50
C ASN A 355 -6.17 11.70 -5.15
N GLU A 356 -7.14 12.55 -5.42
CA GLU A 356 -6.90 13.84 -6.05
C GLU A 356 -6.77 14.96 -5.01
N GLY A 357 -6.03 16.03 -5.36
CA GLY A 357 -5.93 17.26 -4.56
C GLY A 357 -4.97 17.20 -3.37
N GLU A 358 -4.17 16.12 -3.23
CA GLU A 358 -3.31 15.92 -2.06
C GLU A 358 -1.81 15.89 -2.33
N ASP A 359 -1.41 15.78 -3.60
CA ASP A 359 -0.01 15.60 -3.99
C ASP A 359 0.70 16.94 -4.30
N GLY A 360 -0.02 18.08 -4.19
CA GLY A 360 0.49 19.40 -4.49
C GLY A 360 1.31 20.07 -3.37
N PHE A 361 1.54 19.38 -2.24
CA PHE A 361 2.31 19.94 -1.13
C PHE A 361 3.81 20.01 -1.42
N ARG A 362 4.49 20.93 -0.68
CA ARG A 362 5.94 21.14 -0.75
C ARG A 362 6.65 20.54 0.45
N LEU A 363 7.97 20.42 0.36
CA LEU A 363 8.81 19.87 1.44
C LEU A 363 9.09 20.90 2.55
N ASP A 364 9.20 22.13 2.24
CA ASP A 364 9.41 23.32 3.10
C ASP A 364 8.20 23.75 3.90
#